data_ee176cf364e472e4d11aeee5a9ee0bec
#
_entry.id   ee176cf364e472e4d11aeee5a9ee0bec
#
_cell.length_a   1.000
_cell.length_b   1.000
_cell.length_c   1.000
_cell.angle_alpha   90.00
_cell.angle_beta   90.00
_cell.angle_gamma   90.00
#
_symmetry.space_group_name_H-M   'P 1'
#
loop_
_entity.id
_entity.type
_entity.pdbx_description
1 polymer ?
#
loop_
_entity_poly.entity_id
_entity_poly.type
_entity_poly.pdbx_seq_one_letter_code
_entity_poly.pdbx_strand_id
1 'polypeptide(L)'
;EDFITIKGEKFFNQRGEEVVFRGTNVGGWLIQEEWICPTRNSDGQYDILTTLTNRFGAEEAERLISLYEDNWFTEYDMDIIANMGFNCIRVPFWYRNLQSDDNGTWKRTAEGQLDFSRLDWIVEQAGKRGIYVIIDLHGAVGRQSNKDHSGLSGDGHYFDDTPEGDRYRYLTCNLWVEVAKHFRHNPVVAAYDLMNEPMCDWVPAKHLKLWQAYDELYDAVRRVDLDHSIIMCCTWTPGCVPNPNYYGWENVAYSLHNYIDSPLVYLAEFSMINTLHYNVPFFMGEFKPGSRAPWSFV
;
A
#
# COMPACT_ATOMS: atom_id res chain seq x y z
N GLU A 1 14.37 11.39 11.37
CA GLU A 1 12.96 11.00 11.49
C GLU A 1 12.76 10.27 12.81
N ASP A 2 11.56 10.37 13.36
CA ASP A 2 11.13 9.67 14.56
C ASP A 2 10.02 8.70 14.21
N PHE A 3 9.84 7.64 14.97
CA PHE A 3 8.66 6.78 14.81
C PHE A 3 7.38 7.60 14.89
N ILE A 4 6.46 7.29 14.00
CA ILE A 4 5.14 7.92 13.96
C ILE A 4 4.16 7.08 14.81
N THR A 5 3.47 7.74 15.71
CA THR A 5 2.43 7.15 16.56
C THR A 5 1.10 7.87 16.36
N ILE A 6 0.01 7.17 16.61
CA ILE A 6 -1.35 7.71 16.50
C ILE A 6 -1.90 7.97 17.90
N LYS A 7 -2.46 9.18 18.09
CA LYS A 7 -3.19 9.57 19.30
C LYS A 7 -4.48 10.28 18.88
N GLY A 8 -5.61 9.64 19.14
CA GLY A 8 -6.88 10.14 18.61
C GLY A 8 -6.86 10.17 17.09
N GLU A 9 -7.31 11.25 16.52
CA GLU A 9 -7.44 11.43 15.06
C GLU A 9 -6.18 12.00 14.39
N LYS A 10 -5.00 11.90 15.03
CA LYS A 10 -3.78 12.58 14.57
C LYS A 10 -2.54 11.69 14.68
N PHE A 11 -1.59 11.97 13.80
CA PHE A 11 -0.25 11.39 13.84
C PHE A 11 0.71 12.29 14.62
N PHE A 12 1.62 11.68 15.38
CA PHE A 12 2.63 12.37 16.17
C PHE A 12 4.00 11.72 16.00
N ASN A 13 5.05 12.53 16.05
CA ASN A 13 6.42 12.03 16.20
C ASN A 13 6.74 11.71 17.67
N GLN A 14 7.93 11.15 17.93
CA GLN A 14 8.37 10.82 19.30
C GLN A 14 8.56 12.04 20.22
N ARG A 15 8.70 13.24 19.65
CA ARG A 15 8.75 14.49 20.41
C ARG A 15 7.36 15.00 20.82
N GLY A 16 6.30 14.31 20.39
CA GLY A 16 4.92 14.73 20.66
C GLY A 16 4.42 15.86 19.76
N GLU A 17 5.11 16.13 18.67
CA GLU A 17 4.69 17.11 17.66
C GLU A 17 3.73 16.44 16.67
N GLU A 18 2.66 17.13 16.30
CA GLU A 18 1.72 16.67 15.28
C GLU A 18 2.40 16.61 13.91
N VAL A 19 2.23 15.49 13.23
CA VAL A 19 2.73 15.27 11.86
C VAL A 19 1.55 15.23 10.90
N VAL A 20 1.53 16.14 9.95
CA VAL A 20 0.58 16.13 8.84
C VAL A 20 1.31 15.66 7.60
N PHE A 21 0.95 14.48 7.09
CA PHE A 21 1.54 13.94 5.89
C PHE A 21 1.07 14.72 4.66
N ARG A 22 2.04 15.17 3.87
CA ARG A 22 1.84 15.83 2.57
C ARG A 22 2.79 15.19 1.58
N GLY A 23 2.26 14.51 0.59
CA GLY A 23 3.12 13.74 -0.28
C GLY A 23 2.47 13.27 -1.57
N THR A 24 3.07 12.26 -2.14
CA THR A 24 2.62 11.65 -3.39
C THR A 24 2.80 10.12 -3.34
N ASN A 25 2.08 9.42 -4.21
CA ASN A 25 2.34 8.01 -4.47
C ASN A 25 3.45 7.85 -5.51
N VAL A 26 4.33 6.86 -5.30
CA VAL A 26 5.34 6.44 -6.27
C VAL A 26 4.70 5.42 -7.22
N GLY A 27 3.71 5.88 -7.99
CA GLY A 27 2.92 5.03 -8.88
C GLY A 27 3.69 4.56 -10.11
N GLY A 28 3.34 3.36 -10.59
CA GLY A 28 3.92 2.78 -11.79
C GLY A 28 5.34 2.26 -11.65
N TRP A 29 5.95 2.32 -10.47
CA TRP A 29 7.34 1.87 -10.27
C TRP A 29 7.43 0.37 -9.99
N LEU A 30 6.99 -0.08 -8.83
CA LEU A 30 7.05 -1.49 -8.41
C LEU A 30 5.82 -2.29 -8.81
N ILE A 31 4.77 -1.61 -9.24
CA ILE A 31 3.60 -2.19 -9.90
C ILE A 31 3.13 -1.24 -11.00
N GLN A 32 2.87 -1.79 -12.17
CA GLN A 32 2.49 -1.03 -13.36
C GLN A 32 0.99 -1.18 -13.63
N GLU A 33 0.36 -0.04 -13.91
CA GLU A 33 -1.03 0.06 -14.31
C GLU A 33 -1.12 0.78 -15.66
N GLU A 34 -2.01 0.36 -16.55
CA GLU A 34 -2.09 0.89 -17.92
C GLU A 34 -2.26 2.40 -17.97
N TRP A 35 -3.05 2.95 -17.06
CA TRP A 35 -3.36 4.39 -17.06
C TRP A 35 -2.20 5.29 -16.56
N ILE A 36 -1.24 4.74 -15.82
CA ILE A 36 -0.03 5.44 -15.37
C ILE A 36 1.13 5.17 -16.32
N CYS A 37 1.26 3.93 -16.79
CA CYS A 37 2.43 3.45 -17.51
C CYS A 37 2.19 3.39 -19.02
N PRO A 38 3.22 3.56 -19.88
CA PRO A 38 3.06 3.50 -21.34
C PRO A 38 2.92 2.05 -21.85
N THR A 39 2.18 1.22 -21.15
CA THR A 39 2.01 -0.23 -21.42
C THR A 39 0.68 -0.52 -22.08
N ARG A 40 0.42 0.14 -23.20
CA ARG A 40 -0.85 0.02 -23.95
C ARG A 40 -1.19 -1.45 -24.25
N ASN A 41 -2.45 -1.80 -24.03
CA ASN A 41 -3.02 -3.14 -24.21
C ASN A 41 -2.47 -4.19 -23.25
N SER A 42 -1.94 -3.79 -22.11
CA SER A 42 -1.63 -4.70 -21.02
C SER A 42 -2.67 -4.57 -19.91
N ASP A 43 -3.01 -5.67 -19.29
CA ASP A 43 -3.99 -5.74 -18.22
C ASP A 43 -3.28 -5.85 -16.85
N GLY A 44 -2.40 -4.88 -16.57
CA GLY A 44 -1.62 -4.81 -15.34
C GLY A 44 -0.30 -5.58 -15.37
N GLN A 45 0.35 -5.65 -14.22
CA GLN A 45 1.73 -6.15 -14.08
C GLN A 45 1.89 -7.63 -14.49
N TYR A 46 0.90 -8.46 -14.21
CA TYR A 46 0.92 -9.88 -14.56
C TYR A 46 0.95 -10.10 -16.07
N ASP A 47 0.16 -9.34 -16.80
CA ASP A 47 0.10 -9.44 -18.25
C ASP A 47 1.39 -8.96 -18.91
N ILE A 48 1.99 -7.89 -18.37
CA ILE A 48 3.30 -7.39 -18.77
C ILE A 48 4.36 -8.46 -18.60
N LEU A 49 4.46 -9.03 -17.39
CA LEU A 49 5.44 -10.07 -17.08
C LEU A 49 5.24 -11.32 -17.97
N THR A 50 4.00 -11.76 -18.15
CA THR A 50 3.65 -12.90 -19.00
C THR A 50 4.03 -12.64 -20.46
N THR A 51 3.72 -11.46 -20.97
CA THR A 51 4.04 -11.06 -22.34
C THR A 51 5.56 -11.03 -22.57
N LEU A 52 6.32 -10.45 -21.65
CA LEU A 52 7.77 -10.41 -21.76
C LEU A 52 8.38 -11.83 -21.65
N THR A 53 7.88 -12.65 -20.71
CA THR A 53 8.32 -14.03 -20.55
C THR A 53 8.09 -14.87 -21.79
N ASN A 54 6.92 -14.76 -22.40
CA ASN A 54 6.58 -15.49 -23.63
C ASN A 54 7.43 -15.07 -24.84
N ARG A 55 7.87 -13.79 -24.88
CA ARG A 55 8.67 -13.27 -25.99
C ARG A 55 10.16 -13.49 -25.83
N PHE A 56 10.67 -13.43 -24.63
CA PHE A 56 12.12 -13.33 -24.38
C PHE A 56 12.65 -14.37 -23.39
N GLY A 57 11.77 -15.13 -22.73
CA GLY A 57 12.12 -16.03 -21.64
C GLY A 57 12.08 -15.33 -20.28
N ALA A 58 12.01 -16.13 -19.20
CA ALA A 58 11.81 -15.60 -17.84
C ALA A 58 12.97 -14.72 -17.34
N GLU A 59 14.20 -15.14 -17.59
CA GLU A 59 15.39 -14.39 -17.16
C GLU A 59 15.47 -13.00 -17.81
N GLU A 60 15.22 -12.92 -19.12
CA GLU A 60 15.24 -11.64 -19.83
C GLU A 60 14.03 -10.77 -19.47
N ALA A 61 12.87 -11.37 -19.20
CA ALA A 61 11.71 -10.65 -18.71
C ALA A 61 11.99 -9.97 -17.35
N GLU A 62 12.56 -10.70 -16.41
CA GLU A 62 12.97 -10.16 -15.09
C GLU A 62 14.02 -9.04 -15.25
N ARG A 63 15.00 -9.22 -16.13
CA ARG A 63 16.02 -8.20 -16.44
C ARG A 63 15.39 -6.93 -17.01
N LEU A 64 14.41 -7.05 -17.91
CA LEU A 64 13.71 -5.91 -18.50
C LEU A 64 12.86 -5.17 -17.48
N ILE A 65 12.17 -5.88 -16.59
CA ILE A 65 11.42 -5.27 -15.47
C ILE A 65 12.37 -4.53 -14.54
N SER A 66 13.50 -5.16 -14.17
CA SER A 66 14.50 -4.50 -13.32
C SER A 66 15.05 -3.23 -13.97
N LEU A 67 15.35 -3.28 -15.28
CA LEU A 67 15.81 -2.11 -16.03
C LEU A 67 14.75 -0.99 -16.06
N TYR A 68 13.47 -1.35 -16.18
CA TYR A 68 12.39 -0.38 -16.10
C TYR A 68 12.36 0.28 -14.71
N GLU A 69 12.40 -0.51 -13.64
CA GLU A 69 12.39 -0.02 -12.26
C GLU A 69 13.59 0.89 -11.98
N ASP A 70 14.78 0.58 -12.51
CA ASP A 70 16.01 1.39 -12.37
C ASP A 70 15.89 2.78 -13.02
N ASN A 71 15.00 2.94 -13.99
CA ASN A 71 14.89 4.17 -14.78
C ASN A 71 13.56 4.92 -14.59
N TRP A 72 12.52 4.26 -14.08
CA TRP A 72 11.20 4.88 -13.89
C TRP A 72 11.18 5.86 -12.73
N PHE A 73 11.82 5.50 -11.62
CA PHE A 73 11.91 6.32 -10.44
C PHE A 73 13.34 6.34 -9.91
N THR A 74 13.91 7.54 -9.79
CA THR A 74 15.34 7.75 -9.54
C THR A 74 15.57 8.75 -8.40
N GLU A 75 16.84 8.95 -8.01
CA GLU A 75 17.20 10.00 -7.04
C GLU A 75 16.76 11.40 -7.51
N TYR A 76 16.73 11.64 -8.81
CA TYR A 76 16.27 12.91 -9.37
C TYR A 76 14.79 13.17 -9.05
N ASP A 77 13.95 12.14 -9.13
CA ASP A 77 12.53 12.24 -8.78
C ASP A 77 12.35 12.49 -7.28
N MET A 78 13.19 11.86 -6.43
CA MET A 78 13.21 12.13 -5.00
C MET A 78 13.61 13.57 -4.70
N ASP A 79 14.57 14.14 -5.44
CA ASP A 79 14.95 15.55 -5.29
C ASP A 79 13.80 16.48 -5.68
N ILE A 80 13.04 16.18 -6.73
CA ILE A 80 11.82 16.91 -7.11
C ILE A 80 10.81 16.90 -5.96
N ILE A 81 10.50 15.73 -5.41
CA ILE A 81 9.56 15.55 -4.29
C ILE A 81 10.00 16.35 -3.07
N ALA A 82 11.27 16.29 -2.72
CA ALA A 82 11.84 17.07 -1.61
C ALA A 82 11.74 18.58 -1.85
N ASN A 83 12.06 19.04 -3.06
CA ASN A 83 11.98 20.46 -3.45
C ASN A 83 10.53 20.99 -3.49
N MET A 84 9.54 20.13 -3.66
CA MET A 84 8.12 20.49 -3.53
C MET A 84 7.69 20.67 -2.07
N GLY A 85 8.56 20.37 -1.10
CA GLY A 85 8.26 20.45 0.33
C GLY A 85 7.39 19.32 0.85
N PHE A 86 7.34 18.20 0.14
CA PHE A 86 6.66 17.00 0.62
C PHE A 86 7.46 16.34 1.75
N ASN A 87 6.76 15.81 2.73
CA ASN A 87 7.33 15.12 3.88
C ASN A 87 7.00 13.61 3.93
N CYS A 88 6.29 13.11 2.92
CA CYS A 88 5.87 11.71 2.86
C CYS A 88 5.78 11.24 1.41
N ILE A 89 6.10 9.97 1.20
CA ILE A 89 5.76 9.22 -0.01
C ILE A 89 5.06 7.91 0.37
N ARG A 90 4.08 7.51 -0.43
CA ARG A 90 3.49 6.18 -0.37
C ARG A 90 4.08 5.34 -1.50
N VAL A 91 4.58 4.15 -1.18
CA VAL A 91 5.31 3.28 -2.11
C VAL A 91 4.48 2.01 -2.36
N PRO A 92 3.69 2.00 -3.45
CA PRO A 92 2.98 0.82 -3.90
C PRO A 92 3.97 -0.26 -4.34
N PHE A 93 3.85 -1.47 -3.79
CA PHE A 93 4.60 -2.62 -4.23
C PHE A 93 3.69 -3.83 -4.45
N TRP A 94 4.10 -4.72 -5.35
CA TRP A 94 3.43 -5.97 -5.64
C TRP A 94 4.14 -7.11 -4.92
N TYR A 95 3.42 -8.11 -4.39
CA TYR A 95 4.07 -9.22 -3.68
C TYR A 95 5.20 -9.89 -4.51
N ARG A 96 5.09 -9.89 -5.85
CA ARG A 96 6.11 -10.44 -6.75
C ARG A 96 7.39 -9.60 -6.85
N ASN A 97 7.43 -8.40 -6.26
CA ASN A 97 8.71 -7.71 -6.08
C ASN A 97 9.60 -8.44 -5.07
N LEU A 98 9.00 -9.09 -4.08
CA LEU A 98 9.71 -9.82 -3.01
C LEU A 98 9.67 -11.35 -3.20
N GLN A 99 8.71 -11.87 -3.95
CA GLN A 99 8.50 -13.31 -4.19
C GLN A 99 8.57 -13.64 -5.68
N SER A 100 9.08 -14.81 -6.03
CA SER A 100 9.23 -15.24 -7.42
C SER A 100 8.02 -15.95 -8.01
N ASP A 101 7.09 -16.39 -7.14
CA ASP A 101 5.88 -17.13 -7.52
C ASP A 101 4.72 -16.88 -6.56
N ASP A 102 3.59 -17.55 -6.81
CA ASP A 102 2.37 -17.46 -6.00
C ASP A 102 2.35 -18.48 -4.85
N ASN A 103 3.49 -19.14 -4.60
CA ASN A 103 3.65 -20.12 -3.53
C ASN A 103 4.42 -19.58 -2.34
N GLY A 104 4.84 -18.29 -2.40
CA GLY A 104 5.58 -17.64 -1.34
C GLY A 104 7.09 -17.87 -1.40
N THR A 105 7.63 -18.28 -2.55
CA THR A 105 9.07 -18.41 -2.75
C THR A 105 9.73 -17.04 -2.79
N TRP A 106 10.57 -16.75 -1.80
CA TRP A 106 11.24 -15.45 -1.69
C TRP A 106 12.36 -15.28 -2.71
N LYS A 107 12.41 -14.09 -3.30
CA LYS A 107 13.60 -13.62 -4.02
C LYS A 107 14.75 -13.43 -3.03
N ARG A 108 15.97 -13.71 -3.50
CA ARG A 108 17.17 -13.63 -2.66
C ARG A 108 18.29 -12.87 -3.35
N THR A 109 19.08 -12.16 -2.55
CA THR A 109 20.34 -11.55 -3.00
C THR A 109 21.37 -12.63 -3.32
N ALA A 110 22.49 -12.21 -3.91
CA ALA A 110 23.61 -13.12 -4.20
C ALA A 110 24.18 -13.78 -2.93
N GLU A 111 24.03 -13.12 -1.77
CA GLU A 111 24.47 -13.61 -0.45
C GLU A 111 23.41 -14.51 0.22
N GLY A 112 22.25 -14.74 -0.44
CA GLY A 112 21.20 -15.60 0.04
C GLY A 112 20.22 -14.97 1.04
N GLN A 113 20.33 -13.67 1.31
CA GLN A 113 19.37 -12.92 2.13
C GLN A 113 18.07 -12.70 1.37
N LEU A 114 16.96 -12.43 2.08
CA LEU A 114 15.74 -11.95 1.43
C LEU A 114 16.01 -10.64 0.71
N ASP A 115 15.52 -10.52 -0.53
CA ASP A 115 15.81 -9.36 -1.37
C ASP A 115 14.80 -8.24 -1.13
N PHE A 116 15.16 -7.28 -0.30
CA PHE A 116 14.45 -6.03 -0.06
C PHE A 116 15.07 -4.82 -0.78
N SER A 117 16.03 -5.03 -1.68
CA SER A 117 16.89 -3.98 -2.22
C SER A 117 16.15 -2.76 -2.79
N ARG A 118 14.99 -2.95 -3.43
CA ARG A 118 14.17 -1.85 -3.95
C ARG A 118 13.53 -1.02 -2.83
N LEU A 119 12.95 -1.69 -1.84
CA LEU A 119 12.36 -1.01 -0.68
C LEU A 119 13.43 -0.37 0.19
N ASP A 120 14.57 -1.02 0.38
CA ASP A 120 15.71 -0.45 1.12
C ASP A 120 16.22 0.82 0.45
N TRP A 121 16.38 0.79 -0.88
CA TRP A 121 16.84 1.94 -1.64
C TRP A 121 15.89 3.14 -1.47
N ILE A 122 14.59 2.96 -1.63
CA ILE A 122 13.64 4.08 -1.53
C ILE A 122 13.55 4.62 -0.10
N VAL A 123 13.60 3.76 0.91
CA VAL A 123 13.59 4.16 2.32
C VAL A 123 14.89 4.93 2.66
N GLU A 124 16.04 4.49 2.16
CA GLU A 124 17.31 5.22 2.31
C GLU A 124 17.25 6.60 1.63
N GLN A 125 16.78 6.66 0.38
CA GLN A 125 16.70 7.92 -0.37
C GLN A 125 15.73 8.91 0.28
N ALA A 126 14.60 8.42 0.80
CA ALA A 126 13.63 9.22 1.53
C ALA A 126 14.24 9.76 2.85
N GLY A 127 14.90 8.91 3.62
CA GLY A 127 15.55 9.29 4.86
C GLY A 127 16.63 10.37 4.68
N LYS A 128 17.45 10.29 3.63
CA LYS A 128 18.43 11.34 3.28
C LYS A 128 17.81 12.72 3.07
N ARG A 129 16.52 12.78 2.78
CA ARG A 129 15.77 14.00 2.46
C ARG A 129 14.74 14.41 3.53
N GLY A 130 14.70 13.69 4.67
CA GLY A 130 13.73 13.94 5.73
C GLY A 130 12.28 13.60 5.33
N ILE A 131 12.09 12.62 4.46
CA ILE A 131 10.79 12.21 3.93
C ILE A 131 10.43 10.87 4.55
N TYR A 132 9.22 10.76 5.09
CA TYR A 132 8.66 9.49 5.57
C TYR A 132 8.17 8.61 4.43
N VAL A 133 8.21 7.30 4.65
CA VAL A 133 7.73 6.29 3.70
C VAL A 133 6.55 5.53 4.28
N ILE A 134 5.46 5.44 3.53
CA ILE A 134 4.37 4.49 3.76
C ILE A 134 4.57 3.35 2.78
N ILE A 135 4.80 2.14 3.30
CA ILE A 135 4.96 0.92 2.50
C ILE A 135 3.58 0.33 2.26
N ASP A 136 3.15 0.28 1.00
CA ASP A 136 1.81 -0.15 0.59
C ASP A 136 1.84 -1.45 -0.20
N LEU A 137 1.17 -2.49 0.31
CA LEU A 137 0.92 -3.71 -0.45
C LEU A 137 -0.21 -3.47 -1.46
N HIS A 138 0.17 -3.08 -2.65
CA HIS A 138 -0.76 -2.72 -3.72
C HIS A 138 -1.39 -3.93 -4.41
N GLY A 139 -0.63 -5.01 -4.54
CA GLY A 139 -1.10 -6.27 -5.07
C GLY A 139 -0.71 -7.43 -4.15
N ALA A 140 -1.71 -8.06 -3.53
CA ALA A 140 -1.55 -9.22 -2.66
C ALA A 140 -1.56 -10.54 -3.43
N VAL A 141 -1.03 -11.60 -2.79
CA VAL A 141 -1.11 -12.97 -3.33
C VAL A 141 -2.58 -13.36 -3.54
N GLY A 142 -2.91 -13.88 -4.72
CA GLY A 142 -4.30 -14.22 -5.06
C GLY A 142 -5.20 -13.05 -5.43
N ARG A 143 -4.68 -11.83 -5.41
CA ARG A 143 -5.35 -10.56 -5.77
C ARG A 143 -6.56 -10.24 -4.90
N GLN A 144 -6.46 -9.16 -4.17
CA GLN A 144 -7.50 -8.63 -3.29
C GLN A 144 -8.58 -7.83 -4.03
N SER A 145 -8.38 -7.56 -5.32
CA SER A 145 -9.28 -6.77 -6.16
C SER A 145 -9.47 -7.43 -7.52
N ASN A 146 -10.55 -7.08 -8.20
CA ASN A 146 -10.80 -7.46 -9.59
C ASN A 146 -10.27 -6.43 -10.61
N LYS A 147 -9.47 -5.47 -10.16
CA LYS A 147 -8.89 -4.41 -10.98
C LYS A 147 -7.40 -4.63 -11.21
N ASP A 148 -6.90 -4.03 -12.28
CA ASP A 148 -5.51 -4.08 -12.73
C ASP A 148 -4.50 -3.60 -11.67
N HIS A 149 -4.89 -2.67 -10.80
CA HIS A 149 -4.03 -2.21 -9.70
C HIS A 149 -3.59 -3.34 -8.74
N SER A 150 -4.32 -4.46 -8.66
CA SER A 150 -3.90 -5.66 -7.91
C SER A 150 -2.97 -6.59 -8.71
N GLY A 151 -2.57 -6.18 -9.91
CA GLY A 151 -1.66 -6.89 -10.82
C GLY A 151 -2.31 -7.42 -12.08
N LEU A 152 -3.63 -7.65 -12.08
CA LEU A 152 -4.41 -8.13 -13.22
C LEU A 152 -5.89 -7.84 -12.99
N SER A 153 -6.66 -7.52 -14.05
CA SER A 153 -8.12 -7.44 -13.97
C SER A 153 -8.77 -8.84 -13.93
N GLY A 154 -10.05 -8.86 -13.60
CA GLY A 154 -10.84 -10.09 -13.47
C GLY A 154 -10.84 -10.65 -12.04
N ASP A 155 -11.45 -11.81 -11.85
CA ASP A 155 -11.75 -12.34 -10.52
C ASP A 155 -10.49 -12.49 -9.66
N GLY A 156 -10.46 -11.78 -8.53
CA GLY A 156 -9.48 -11.99 -7.47
C GLY A 156 -9.95 -13.12 -6.54
N HIS A 157 -9.00 -13.90 -6.02
CA HIS A 157 -9.28 -15.09 -5.22
C HIS A 157 -8.84 -14.97 -3.76
N TYR A 158 -8.33 -13.80 -3.36
CA TYR A 158 -7.88 -13.56 -1.99
C TYR A 158 -8.98 -13.77 -0.94
N PHE A 159 -10.21 -13.35 -1.26
CA PHE A 159 -11.37 -13.44 -0.36
C PHE A 159 -12.24 -14.68 -0.57
N ASP A 160 -11.81 -15.63 -1.39
CA ASP A 160 -12.58 -16.85 -1.62
C ASP A 160 -12.62 -17.73 -0.38
N ASP A 161 -13.78 -18.34 -0.11
CA ASP A 161 -13.98 -19.36 0.93
C ASP A 161 -13.53 -20.73 0.42
N THR A 162 -12.25 -20.82 0.07
CA THR A 162 -11.63 -22.05 -0.46
C THR A 162 -10.28 -22.27 0.21
N PRO A 163 -9.77 -23.52 0.22
CA PRO A 163 -8.41 -23.78 0.72
C PRO A 163 -7.33 -22.96 0.02
N GLU A 164 -7.56 -22.57 -1.23
CA GLU A 164 -6.64 -21.72 -1.97
C GLU A 164 -6.71 -20.26 -1.49
N GLY A 165 -7.91 -19.71 -1.28
CA GLY A 165 -8.08 -18.40 -0.67
C GLY A 165 -7.47 -18.31 0.73
N ASP A 166 -7.66 -19.34 1.56
CA ASP A 166 -7.01 -19.45 2.87
C ASP A 166 -5.48 -19.44 2.73
N ARG A 167 -4.94 -20.14 1.75
CA ARG A 167 -3.51 -20.15 1.45
C ARG A 167 -3.00 -18.76 1.05
N TYR A 168 -3.73 -18.04 0.21
CA TYR A 168 -3.34 -16.68 -0.19
C TYR A 168 -3.30 -15.70 1.00
N ARG A 169 -4.28 -15.75 1.89
CA ARG A 169 -4.29 -14.96 3.13
C ARG A 169 -3.10 -15.31 4.01
N TYR A 170 -2.84 -16.59 4.21
CA TYR A 170 -1.66 -17.05 4.97
C TYR A 170 -0.34 -16.57 4.37
N LEU A 171 -0.17 -16.65 3.04
CA LEU A 171 1.03 -16.18 2.36
C LEU A 171 1.20 -14.66 2.48
N THR A 172 0.10 -13.90 2.43
CA THR A 172 0.13 -12.46 2.61
C THR A 172 0.47 -12.06 4.05
N CYS A 173 -0.04 -12.81 5.04
CA CYS A 173 0.39 -12.62 6.43
C CYS A 173 1.91 -12.88 6.60
N ASN A 174 2.45 -13.93 6.00
CA ASN A 174 3.88 -14.22 6.04
C ASN A 174 4.70 -13.15 5.33
N LEU A 175 4.20 -12.59 4.22
CA LEU A 175 4.83 -11.46 3.55
C LEU A 175 4.99 -10.28 4.51
N TRP A 176 3.91 -9.90 5.18
CA TRP A 176 3.93 -8.79 6.14
C TRP A 176 4.82 -9.06 7.36
N VAL A 177 4.87 -10.30 7.84
CA VAL A 177 5.81 -10.67 8.92
C VAL A 177 7.25 -10.37 8.52
N GLU A 178 7.67 -10.74 7.31
CA GLU A 178 9.06 -10.51 6.89
C GLU A 178 9.31 -9.03 6.55
N VAL A 179 8.38 -8.33 5.93
CA VAL A 179 8.46 -6.87 5.70
C VAL A 179 8.58 -6.12 7.03
N ALA A 180 7.69 -6.42 7.98
CA ALA A 180 7.70 -5.77 9.29
C ALA A 180 8.97 -6.09 10.09
N LYS A 181 9.45 -7.33 10.09
CA LYS A 181 10.75 -7.69 10.70
C LYS A 181 11.91 -6.90 10.12
N HIS A 182 11.91 -6.70 8.80
CA HIS A 182 12.97 -6.01 8.11
C HIS A 182 13.03 -4.52 8.49
N PHE A 183 11.86 -3.87 8.56
CA PHE A 183 11.77 -2.42 8.79
C PHE A 183 11.51 -2.01 10.25
N ARG A 184 11.23 -2.92 11.18
CA ARG A 184 10.77 -2.63 12.56
C ARG A 184 11.60 -1.62 13.36
N HIS A 185 12.83 -1.37 12.96
CA HIS A 185 13.74 -0.42 13.63
C HIS A 185 14.06 0.80 12.79
N ASN A 186 13.36 1.00 11.68
CA ASN A 186 13.62 2.08 10.75
C ASN A 186 12.52 3.16 10.83
N PRO A 187 12.74 4.28 11.55
CA PRO A 187 11.72 5.31 11.74
C PRO A 187 11.43 6.12 10.47
N VAL A 188 12.19 5.95 9.39
CA VAL A 188 11.85 6.53 8.07
C VAL A 188 10.56 5.93 7.52
N VAL A 189 10.30 4.66 7.83
CA VAL A 189 9.00 4.03 7.55
C VAL A 189 8.00 4.55 8.56
N ALA A 190 7.02 5.32 8.11
CA ALA A 190 5.98 5.89 8.97
C ALA A 190 4.87 4.89 9.27
N ALA A 191 4.51 4.08 8.28
CA ALA A 191 3.40 3.14 8.41
C ALA A 191 3.48 2.00 7.38
N TYR A 192 2.78 0.92 7.69
CA TYR A 192 2.45 -0.17 6.76
C TYR A 192 1.00 -0.03 6.32
N ASP A 193 0.76 0.19 5.02
CA ASP A 193 -0.57 0.16 4.40
C ASP A 193 -0.84 -1.28 3.94
N LEU A 194 -1.68 -1.98 4.71
CA LEU A 194 -1.73 -3.44 4.68
C LEU A 194 -2.25 -4.02 3.37
N MET A 195 -3.14 -3.29 2.69
CA MET A 195 -3.75 -3.77 1.45
C MET A 195 -4.44 -2.64 0.71
N ASN A 196 -3.98 -2.37 -0.52
CA ASN A 196 -4.59 -1.37 -1.38
C ASN A 196 -5.96 -1.83 -1.89
N GLU A 197 -6.96 -0.96 -1.76
CA GLU A 197 -8.31 -1.09 -2.36
C GLU A 197 -8.86 -2.53 -2.39
N PRO A 198 -8.99 -3.20 -1.24
CA PRO A 198 -9.55 -4.55 -1.22
C PRO A 198 -11.00 -4.53 -1.67
N MET A 199 -11.31 -5.28 -2.73
CA MET A 199 -12.65 -5.34 -3.30
C MET A 199 -13.54 -6.27 -2.49
N CYS A 200 -14.24 -5.71 -1.52
CA CYS A 200 -15.42 -6.33 -0.95
C CYS A 200 -16.68 -5.66 -1.51
N ASP A 201 -17.72 -6.42 -1.73
CA ASP A 201 -19.00 -5.89 -2.20
C ASP A 201 -19.61 -4.92 -1.18
N TRP A 202 -20.55 -4.11 -1.66
CA TRP A 202 -21.40 -3.25 -0.84
C TRP A 202 -22.26 -4.00 0.20
N VAL A 203 -22.28 -5.33 0.13
CA VAL A 203 -23.03 -6.19 1.04
C VAL A 203 -22.31 -6.28 2.38
N PRO A 204 -22.94 -5.86 3.50
CA PRO A 204 -22.32 -5.87 4.82
C PRO A 204 -21.69 -7.21 5.23
N ALA A 205 -22.27 -8.34 4.80
CA ALA A 205 -21.72 -9.66 5.09
C ALA A 205 -20.31 -9.89 4.50
N LYS A 206 -19.95 -9.19 3.41
CA LYS A 206 -18.62 -9.27 2.82
C LYS A 206 -17.62 -8.34 3.50
N HIS A 207 -18.08 -7.28 4.15
CA HIS A 207 -17.24 -6.45 4.99
C HIS A 207 -16.63 -7.24 6.17
N LEU A 208 -17.33 -8.23 6.70
CA LEU A 208 -16.79 -9.11 7.75
C LEU A 208 -15.55 -9.88 7.28
N LYS A 209 -15.50 -10.32 6.03
CA LYS A 209 -14.32 -10.97 5.45
C LYS A 209 -13.14 -10.01 5.35
N LEU A 210 -13.39 -8.77 4.94
CA LEU A 210 -12.38 -7.72 4.91
C LEU A 210 -11.85 -7.46 6.33
N TRP A 211 -12.73 -7.33 7.31
CA TRP A 211 -12.36 -7.06 8.69
C TRP A 211 -11.52 -8.20 9.28
N GLN A 212 -11.92 -9.47 9.03
CA GLN A 212 -11.14 -10.64 9.43
C GLN A 212 -9.75 -10.67 8.76
N ALA A 213 -9.69 -10.37 7.47
CA ALA A 213 -8.42 -10.31 6.76
C ALA A 213 -7.51 -9.21 7.33
N TYR A 214 -8.05 -8.05 7.66
CA TYR A 214 -7.27 -6.99 8.33
C TYR A 214 -6.82 -7.39 9.73
N ASP A 215 -7.65 -8.11 10.48
CA ASP A 215 -7.29 -8.62 11.81
C ASP A 215 -6.12 -9.62 11.73
N GLU A 216 -6.17 -10.54 10.79
CA GLU A 216 -5.08 -11.49 10.52
C GLU A 216 -3.78 -10.78 10.13
N LEU A 217 -3.87 -9.76 9.26
CA LEU A 217 -2.70 -8.97 8.84
C LEU A 217 -2.16 -8.08 9.98
N TYR A 218 -3.05 -7.46 10.75
CA TYR A 218 -2.69 -6.70 11.94
C TYR A 218 -1.91 -7.56 12.93
N ASP A 219 -2.45 -8.72 13.27
CA ASP A 219 -1.80 -9.69 14.16
C ASP A 219 -0.46 -10.18 13.60
N ALA A 220 -0.36 -10.38 12.28
CA ALA A 220 0.87 -10.78 11.63
C ALA A 220 1.98 -9.74 11.82
N VAL A 221 1.67 -8.45 11.61
CA VAL A 221 2.60 -7.34 11.84
C VAL A 221 2.92 -7.21 13.33
N ARG A 222 1.92 -7.16 14.20
CA ARG A 222 2.09 -6.91 15.65
C ARG A 222 2.88 -7.98 16.36
N ARG A 223 2.93 -9.20 15.84
CA ARG A 223 3.82 -10.25 16.39
C ARG A 223 5.31 -9.91 16.31
N VAL A 224 5.71 -9.01 15.42
CA VAL A 224 7.12 -8.71 15.12
C VAL A 224 7.47 -7.23 15.22
N ASP A 225 6.48 -6.35 15.12
CA ASP A 225 6.63 -4.91 15.13
C ASP A 225 5.47 -4.25 15.89
N LEU A 226 5.80 -3.64 17.03
CA LEU A 226 4.84 -2.97 17.90
C LEU A 226 4.81 -1.45 17.70
N ASP A 227 5.79 -0.90 16.99
CA ASP A 227 6.05 0.54 16.97
C ASP A 227 5.44 1.23 15.74
N HIS A 228 5.53 0.62 14.56
CA HIS A 228 5.02 1.25 13.34
C HIS A 228 3.50 1.38 13.33
N SER A 229 3.03 2.51 12.81
CA SER A 229 1.60 2.69 12.54
C SER A 229 1.14 1.76 11.42
N ILE A 230 -0.12 1.33 11.49
CA ILE A 230 -0.75 0.50 10.47
C ILE A 230 -1.85 1.31 9.80
N ILE A 231 -1.92 1.26 8.48
CA ILE A 231 -2.98 1.85 7.67
C ILE A 231 -3.80 0.74 7.04
N MET A 232 -5.11 0.91 7.03
CA MET A 232 -6.07 0.01 6.38
C MET A 232 -6.95 0.80 5.43
N CYS A 233 -7.02 0.38 4.19
CA CYS A 233 -7.78 1.09 3.16
C CYS A 233 -9.29 0.82 3.29
N CYS A 234 -10.07 1.90 3.27
CA CYS A 234 -11.51 1.84 3.10
C CYS A 234 -11.84 1.64 1.62
N THR A 235 -12.43 0.52 1.24
CA THR A 235 -12.66 0.20 -0.17
C THR A 235 -13.53 1.24 -0.89
N TRP A 236 -14.67 1.58 -0.33
CA TRP A 236 -15.66 2.45 -0.97
C TRP A 236 -16.04 3.68 -0.16
N THR A 237 -16.14 3.51 1.15
CA THR A 237 -16.58 4.57 2.05
C THR A 237 -15.96 4.36 3.43
N PRO A 238 -15.88 5.38 4.28
CA PRO A 238 -15.43 5.23 5.66
C PRO A 238 -16.16 4.15 6.45
N GLY A 239 -17.40 3.86 6.10
CA GLY A 239 -18.21 2.82 6.77
C GLY A 239 -17.85 1.37 6.40
N CYS A 240 -16.93 1.14 5.44
CA CYS A 240 -16.49 -0.21 5.07
C CYS A 240 -15.53 -0.84 6.09
N VAL A 241 -14.94 -0.05 6.99
CA VAL A 241 -14.02 -0.53 8.04
C VAL A 241 -14.69 -0.49 9.40
N PRO A 242 -14.31 -1.38 10.34
CA PRO A 242 -14.90 -1.43 11.67
C PRO A 242 -14.37 -0.32 12.58
N ASN A 243 -15.05 -0.08 13.70
CA ASN A 243 -14.42 0.65 14.79
C ASN A 243 -13.20 -0.17 15.29
N PRO A 244 -12.00 0.43 15.38
CA PRO A 244 -10.79 -0.29 15.80
C PRO A 244 -10.94 -1.00 17.16
N ASN A 245 -11.71 -0.43 18.07
CA ASN A 245 -11.99 -1.02 19.39
C ASN A 245 -12.71 -2.38 19.31
N TYR A 246 -13.36 -2.68 18.19
CA TYR A 246 -14.04 -3.96 18.00
C TYR A 246 -13.05 -5.14 17.99
N TYR A 247 -11.87 -4.92 17.40
CA TYR A 247 -10.79 -5.89 17.35
C TYR A 247 -9.66 -5.61 18.35
N GLY A 248 -9.71 -4.49 19.06
CA GLY A 248 -8.64 -4.06 19.94
C GLY A 248 -7.40 -3.57 19.20
N TRP A 249 -7.56 -3.06 17.99
CA TRP A 249 -6.44 -2.52 17.22
C TRP A 249 -5.95 -1.19 17.80
N GLU A 250 -4.64 -1.09 17.96
CA GLU A 250 -3.95 0.11 18.43
C GLU A 250 -2.97 0.62 17.37
N ASN A 251 -2.70 1.91 17.39
CA ASN A 251 -1.79 2.60 16.48
C ASN A 251 -2.18 2.36 15.00
N VAL A 252 -3.47 2.52 14.69
CA VAL A 252 -4.04 2.32 13.35
C VAL A 252 -4.67 3.59 12.81
N ALA A 253 -4.62 3.74 11.50
CA ALA A 253 -5.33 4.75 10.72
C ALA A 253 -6.09 4.09 9.58
N TYR A 254 -7.07 4.79 9.03
CA TYR A 254 -7.77 4.39 7.83
C TYR A 254 -7.41 5.29 6.66
N SER A 255 -7.27 4.71 5.46
CA SER A 255 -7.08 5.48 4.23
C SER A 255 -8.32 5.47 3.36
N LEU A 256 -8.52 6.58 2.67
CA LEU A 256 -9.55 6.79 1.66
C LEU A 256 -8.88 7.06 0.31
N HIS A 257 -9.55 6.64 -0.75
CA HIS A 257 -9.16 6.95 -2.11
C HIS A 257 -10.31 7.67 -2.81
N ASN A 258 -10.06 8.87 -3.31
CA ASN A 258 -11.09 9.66 -3.96
C ASN A 258 -10.61 10.26 -5.27
N TYR A 259 -11.11 9.72 -6.37
CA TYR A 259 -10.86 10.20 -7.74
C TYR A 259 -12.06 10.99 -8.31
N ILE A 260 -13.10 11.21 -7.49
CA ILE A 260 -14.28 11.96 -7.89
C ILE A 260 -14.06 13.44 -7.58
N ASP A 261 -13.89 14.24 -8.62
CA ASP A 261 -13.72 15.69 -8.51
C ASP A 261 -15.06 16.37 -8.15
N SER A 262 -15.54 16.14 -6.92
CA SER A 262 -16.77 16.72 -6.41
C SER A 262 -16.65 17.11 -4.94
N PRO A 263 -16.82 18.40 -4.61
CA PRO A 263 -16.87 18.86 -3.23
C PRO A 263 -17.95 18.17 -2.38
N LEU A 264 -19.03 17.73 -3.00
CA LEU A 264 -20.13 17.05 -2.30
C LEU A 264 -19.72 15.66 -1.84
N VAL A 265 -18.86 14.96 -2.59
CA VAL A 265 -18.34 13.65 -2.20
C VAL A 265 -17.40 13.79 -1.01
N TYR A 266 -16.46 14.75 -1.04
CA TYR A 266 -15.59 15.04 0.10
C TYR A 266 -16.35 15.43 1.35
N LEU A 267 -17.39 16.28 1.22
CA LEU A 267 -18.25 16.65 2.34
C LEU A 267 -19.03 15.46 2.90
N ALA A 268 -19.51 14.56 2.05
CA ALA A 268 -20.22 13.36 2.47
C ALA A 268 -19.28 12.40 3.22
N GLU A 269 -18.08 12.16 2.73
CA GLU A 269 -17.04 11.35 3.39
C GLU A 269 -16.66 11.94 4.75
N PHE A 270 -16.38 13.24 4.80
CA PHE A 270 -16.06 13.94 6.04
C PHE A 270 -17.19 13.88 7.06
N SER A 271 -18.45 14.08 6.61
CA SER A 271 -19.62 13.94 7.48
C SER A 271 -19.76 12.52 8.02
N MET A 272 -19.49 11.50 7.19
CA MET A 272 -19.52 10.10 7.63
C MET A 272 -18.44 9.82 8.66
N ILE A 273 -17.20 10.24 8.43
CA ILE A 273 -16.08 10.08 9.38
C ILE A 273 -16.46 10.68 10.74
N ASN A 274 -16.98 11.91 10.76
CA ASN A 274 -17.41 12.55 11.99
C ASN A 274 -18.55 11.80 12.71
N THR A 275 -19.40 11.11 11.96
CA THR A 275 -20.53 10.34 12.53
C THR A 275 -20.06 9.00 13.11
N LEU A 276 -19.02 8.40 12.55
CA LEU A 276 -18.50 7.09 13.00
C LEU A 276 -17.84 7.16 14.39
N HIS A 277 -17.25 8.31 14.76
CA HIS A 277 -16.59 8.50 16.06
C HIS A 277 -15.54 7.42 16.40
N TYR A 278 -14.74 7.01 15.41
CA TYR A 278 -13.76 5.93 15.59
C TYR A 278 -12.51 6.38 16.36
N ASN A 279 -12.31 7.69 16.50
CA ASN A 279 -11.16 8.28 17.21
C ASN A 279 -9.79 7.80 16.67
N VAL A 280 -9.69 7.69 15.36
CA VAL A 280 -8.46 7.38 14.61
C VAL A 280 -8.36 8.29 13.38
N PRO A 281 -7.14 8.52 12.86
CA PRO A 281 -7.01 9.31 11.63
C PRO A 281 -7.68 8.62 10.45
N PHE A 282 -8.35 9.42 9.63
CA PHE A 282 -8.69 9.07 8.26
C PHE A 282 -7.82 9.93 7.35
N PHE A 283 -7.07 9.28 6.48
CA PHE A 283 -6.06 9.89 5.65
C PHE A 283 -6.38 9.65 4.17
N MET A 284 -6.17 10.65 3.33
CA MET A 284 -6.39 10.49 1.89
C MET A 284 -5.16 9.83 1.27
N GLY A 285 -5.23 8.50 1.06
CA GLY A 285 -4.13 7.70 0.51
C GLY A 285 -3.91 7.95 -0.97
N GLU A 286 -5.01 8.15 -1.72
CA GLU A 286 -4.96 8.46 -3.15
C GLU A 286 -6.04 9.47 -3.53
N PHE A 287 -5.68 10.42 -4.39
CA PHE A 287 -6.63 11.34 -4.99
C PHE A 287 -6.07 11.89 -6.30
N LYS A 288 -6.98 12.38 -7.13
CA LYS A 288 -6.64 13.11 -8.34
C LYS A 288 -6.98 14.58 -8.13
N PRO A 289 -6.01 15.51 -8.23
CA PRO A 289 -6.33 16.93 -8.18
C PRO A 289 -7.21 17.29 -9.37
N GLY A 290 -8.40 17.81 -9.09
CA GLY A 290 -9.34 18.25 -10.11
C GLY A 290 -8.83 19.48 -10.84
N SER A 291 -9.02 19.52 -12.14
CA SER A 291 -8.65 20.67 -12.97
C SER A 291 -9.50 21.92 -12.68
N ARG A 292 -10.52 21.83 -11.83
CA ARG A 292 -11.54 22.88 -11.62
C ARG A 292 -11.91 23.18 -10.18
N ALA A 293 -11.41 22.45 -9.21
CA ALA A 293 -11.76 22.65 -7.80
C ALA A 293 -10.56 23.16 -6.98
N PRO A 294 -10.63 24.34 -6.35
CA PRO A 294 -9.55 24.88 -5.53
C PRO A 294 -9.29 24.07 -4.23
N TRP A 295 -10.12 23.11 -3.90
CA TRP A 295 -10.02 22.23 -2.72
C TRP A 295 -9.26 20.93 -2.99
N SER A 296 -8.91 20.63 -4.22
CA SER A 296 -8.09 19.47 -4.57
C SER A 296 -6.62 19.61 -4.17
N PHE A 297 -6.29 20.60 -3.36
CA PHE A 297 -4.96 20.90 -2.85
C PHE A 297 -4.87 20.82 -1.32
N VAL A 298 -5.74 20.07 -0.70
CA VAL A 298 -5.70 19.91 0.77
C VAL A 298 -4.95 18.64 1.13
#